data_e4e5588df939e9a96909f3812f731bfb
#
_entry.id   e4e5588df939e9a96909f3812f731bfb
#
_cell.length_a   1.000
_cell.length_b   1.000
_cell.length_c   1.000
_cell.angle_alpha   90.00
_cell.angle_beta   90.00
_cell.angle_gamma   90.00
#
_symmetry.space_group_name_H-M   'P 1'
#
loop_
_entity.id
_entity.type
_entity.pdbx_description
1 polymer ?
#
loop_
_entity_poly.entity_id
_entity_poly.type
_entity_poly.pdbx_seq_one_letter_code
_entity_poly.pdbx_strand_id
1 'polypeptide(L)'
;MTAPGTDMGTRGGQVSDVRKVIGPVMVNDRTASFYHIDFSFDEQRLGGSAFAQSLGKVGDDVPTVKNPEYFADAFNAIQSLIDRRLIYCGHDISAGGIITTLLEMTFANFEGGMHLDLRELCHNGDIVKTLFDENQGIVVEVSQENDEAFRSYLD
;
A
#
# COMPACT_ATOMS: atom_id res chain seq x y z
N MET A 1 -14.62 23.79 20.29
CA MET A 1 -13.45 23.14 19.64
C MET A 1 -13.79 21.66 19.57
N THR A 2 -14.06 21.14 18.38
CA THR A 2 -14.36 19.71 18.18
C THR A 2 -13.02 19.07 17.83
N ALA A 3 -12.46 18.30 18.73
CA ALA A 3 -11.29 17.48 18.41
C ALA A 3 -11.77 16.18 17.79
N PRO A 4 -11.25 15.74 16.62
CA PRO A 4 -11.51 14.40 16.15
C PRO A 4 -10.97 13.42 17.17
N GLY A 5 -11.76 12.38 17.50
CA GLY A 5 -11.30 11.32 18.39
C GLY A 5 -10.10 10.62 17.75
N THR A 6 -8.98 10.58 18.45
CA THR A 6 -7.80 9.81 18.04
C THR A 6 -7.73 8.59 18.93
N ASP A 7 -7.77 7.39 18.31
CA ASP A 7 -7.53 6.12 19.01
C ASP A 7 -6.14 5.62 18.61
N MET A 8 -5.29 5.36 19.60
CA MET A 8 -3.97 4.78 19.40
C MET A 8 -3.98 3.34 19.88
N GLY A 9 -3.95 2.42 18.94
CA GLY A 9 -3.89 0.98 19.23
C GLY A 9 -2.52 0.40 18.92
N THR A 10 -1.93 -0.33 19.89
CA THR A 10 -0.75 -1.16 19.64
C THR A 10 -1.17 -2.61 19.50
N ARG A 11 -0.71 -3.27 18.45
CA ARG A 11 -0.96 -4.69 18.21
C ARG A 11 0.38 -5.41 18.17
N GLY A 12 0.44 -6.57 18.81
CA GLY A 12 1.57 -7.49 18.73
C GLY A 12 1.12 -8.79 18.09
N GLY A 13 1.93 -9.30 17.18
CA GLY A 13 1.70 -10.59 16.53
C GLY A 13 2.86 -11.55 16.79
N GLN A 14 2.57 -12.85 16.89
CA GLN A 14 3.58 -13.88 16.92
C GLN A 14 3.79 -14.41 15.50
N VAL A 15 5.04 -14.45 15.05
CA VAL A 15 5.43 -15.04 13.78
C VAL A 15 6.12 -16.38 14.02
N SER A 16 5.82 -17.39 13.20
CA SER A 16 6.42 -18.72 13.29
C SER A 16 7.86 -18.78 12.79
N ASP A 17 8.20 -17.91 11.84
CA ASP A 17 9.54 -17.84 11.24
C ASP A 17 9.86 -16.37 10.85
N VAL A 18 10.77 -15.76 11.60
CA VAL A 18 11.20 -14.36 11.37
C VAL A 18 11.84 -14.14 9.99
N ARG A 19 12.32 -15.20 9.34
CA ARG A 19 12.90 -15.12 7.99
C ARG A 19 11.85 -14.96 6.88
N LYS A 20 10.56 -15.10 7.21
CA LYS A 20 9.44 -14.90 6.30
C LYS A 20 8.79 -13.52 6.45
N VAL A 21 9.36 -12.67 7.28
CA VAL A 21 8.90 -11.27 7.41
C VAL A 21 9.49 -10.46 6.26
N ILE A 22 8.64 -9.70 5.56
CA ILE A 22 9.08 -8.71 4.57
C ILE A 22 9.28 -7.35 5.24
N GLY A 23 10.21 -6.56 4.71
CA GLY A 23 10.42 -5.18 5.12
C GLY A 23 9.91 -4.20 4.06
N PRO A 24 9.88 -2.89 4.37
CA PRO A 24 9.40 -1.88 3.45
C PRO A 24 10.44 -1.43 2.42
N VAL A 25 11.71 -1.75 2.59
CA VAL A 25 12.79 -1.23 1.76
C VAL A 25 12.88 -1.99 0.44
N MET A 26 12.77 -1.27 -0.67
CA MET A 26 12.87 -1.86 -2.00
C MET A 26 14.25 -2.49 -2.27
N VAL A 27 14.25 -3.54 -3.06
CA VAL A 27 15.46 -4.19 -3.57
C VAL A 27 15.88 -3.50 -4.87
N ASN A 28 17.19 -3.32 -5.11
CA ASN A 28 17.71 -2.70 -6.34
C ASN A 28 17.70 -3.70 -7.52
N ASP A 29 16.56 -4.30 -7.80
CA ASP A 29 16.36 -5.18 -8.95
C ASP A 29 15.63 -4.42 -10.05
N ARG A 30 16.34 -4.09 -11.15
CA ARG A 30 15.79 -3.35 -12.29
C ARG A 30 14.75 -4.14 -13.09
N THR A 31 14.61 -5.43 -12.83
CA THR A 31 13.66 -6.31 -13.51
C THR A 31 12.43 -6.60 -12.67
N ALA A 32 12.43 -6.16 -11.41
CA ALA A 32 11.31 -6.33 -10.51
C ALA A 32 10.09 -5.51 -10.96
N SER A 33 8.91 -6.05 -10.66
CA SER A 33 7.63 -5.37 -10.85
C SER A 33 7.08 -4.88 -9.52
N PHE A 34 6.42 -3.71 -9.54
CA PHE A 34 5.67 -3.21 -8.40
C PHE A 34 4.18 -3.43 -8.62
N TYR A 35 3.52 -3.92 -7.60
CA TYR A 35 2.08 -4.14 -7.57
C TYR A 35 1.44 -3.35 -6.46
N HIS A 36 0.40 -2.61 -6.79
CA HIS A 36 -0.52 -2.01 -5.83
C HIS A 36 -1.70 -2.96 -5.65
N ILE A 37 -1.95 -3.39 -4.43
CA ILE A 37 -3.09 -4.21 -4.07
C ILE A 37 -4.00 -3.38 -3.17
N ASP A 38 -5.16 -3.00 -3.70
CA ASP A 38 -6.19 -2.29 -2.94
C ASP A 38 -6.96 -3.27 -2.06
N PHE A 39 -7.10 -2.96 -0.77
CA PHE A 39 -7.91 -3.71 0.18
C PHE A 39 -9.28 -3.07 0.43
N SER A 40 -9.45 -1.82 0.02
CA SER A 40 -10.64 -1.04 0.35
C SER A 40 -11.87 -1.40 -0.48
N PHE A 41 -11.65 -1.80 -1.74
CA PHE A 41 -12.70 -1.97 -2.74
C PHE A 41 -13.60 -0.73 -2.88
N ASP A 42 -13.04 0.46 -2.72
CA ASP A 42 -13.75 1.74 -2.72
C ASP A 42 -13.08 2.77 -3.66
N GLU A 43 -13.78 3.88 -3.88
CA GLU A 43 -13.28 4.99 -4.66
C GLU A 43 -12.20 5.77 -3.90
N GLN A 44 -11.30 6.41 -4.64
CA GLN A 44 -10.27 7.29 -4.08
C GLN A 44 -10.87 8.54 -3.46
N ARG A 45 -10.58 8.79 -2.17
CA ARG A 45 -11.14 9.89 -1.39
C ARG A 45 -10.06 10.57 -0.54
N LEU A 46 -10.19 11.89 -0.38
CA LEU A 46 -9.19 12.70 0.33
C LEU A 46 -9.65 13.24 1.68
N GLY A 47 -10.91 13.01 2.08
CA GLY A 47 -11.42 13.48 3.36
C GLY A 47 -10.64 12.87 4.53
N GLY A 48 -10.23 13.69 5.48
CA GLY A 48 -9.43 13.28 6.64
C GLY A 48 -7.96 12.96 6.35
N SER A 49 -7.54 12.89 5.08
CA SER A 49 -6.17 12.56 4.70
C SER A 49 -5.15 13.60 5.20
N ALA A 50 -3.90 13.19 5.31
CA ALA A 50 -2.79 14.10 5.64
C ALA A 50 -2.68 15.24 4.61
N PHE A 51 -2.97 14.94 3.33
CA PHE A 51 -3.03 15.95 2.29
C PHE A 51 -4.11 17.00 2.57
N ALA A 52 -5.33 16.60 2.86
CA ALA A 52 -6.43 17.53 3.18
C ALA A 52 -6.10 18.36 4.43
N GLN A 53 -5.53 17.74 5.46
CA GLN A 53 -5.12 18.40 6.68
C GLN A 53 -4.00 19.43 6.44
N SER A 54 -3.04 19.15 5.58
CA SER A 54 -1.96 20.08 5.21
C SER A 54 -2.48 21.35 4.52
N LEU A 55 -3.64 21.26 3.87
CA LEU A 55 -4.34 22.39 3.25
C LEU A 55 -5.30 23.11 4.21
N GLY A 56 -5.35 22.71 5.49
CA GLY A 56 -6.30 23.24 6.49
C GLY A 56 -7.75 22.84 6.23
N LYS A 57 -7.99 21.77 5.46
CA LYS A 57 -9.31 21.24 5.13
C LYS A 57 -9.38 19.79 5.58
N VAL A 58 -10.46 19.38 6.20
CA VAL A 58 -10.63 17.98 6.60
C VAL A 58 -11.48 17.23 5.57
N GLY A 59 -12.59 17.80 5.14
CA GLY A 59 -13.55 17.16 4.24
C GLY A 59 -14.37 16.07 4.94
N ASP A 60 -15.46 15.65 4.29
CA ASP A 60 -16.41 14.67 4.85
C ASP A 60 -16.36 13.33 4.09
N ASP A 61 -15.70 13.29 2.93
CA ASP A 61 -15.61 12.12 2.06
C ASP A 61 -14.32 11.34 2.36
N VAL A 62 -14.39 10.49 3.37
CA VAL A 62 -13.22 9.76 3.92
C VAL A 62 -13.03 8.40 3.26
N PRO A 63 -11.77 7.92 3.15
CA PRO A 63 -11.47 6.54 2.75
C PRO A 63 -12.17 5.54 3.67
N THR A 64 -12.73 4.49 3.09
CA THR A 64 -13.38 3.43 3.86
C THR A 64 -13.11 2.05 3.26
N VAL A 65 -13.37 1.00 4.04
CA VAL A 65 -13.42 -0.37 3.54
C VAL A 65 -14.86 -0.68 3.15
N LYS A 66 -15.13 -0.76 1.86
CA LYS A 66 -16.48 -0.98 1.33
C LYS A 66 -16.92 -2.43 1.42
N ASN A 67 -15.99 -3.35 1.27
CA ASN A 67 -16.23 -4.79 1.34
C ASN A 67 -15.28 -5.46 2.33
N PRO A 68 -15.72 -5.72 3.59
CA PRO A 68 -14.86 -6.34 4.61
C PRO A 68 -14.45 -7.79 4.28
N GLU A 69 -15.24 -8.53 3.53
CA GLU A 69 -14.92 -9.91 3.13
C GLU A 69 -13.78 -9.88 2.11
N TYR A 70 -13.88 -9.02 1.10
CA TYR A 70 -12.79 -8.80 0.14
C TYR A 70 -11.50 -8.36 0.85
N PHE A 71 -11.60 -7.44 1.83
CA PHE A 71 -10.44 -7.02 2.61
C PHE A 71 -9.75 -8.22 3.28
N ALA A 72 -10.53 -9.09 3.93
CA ALA A 72 -10.00 -10.26 4.61
C ALA A 72 -9.33 -11.23 3.61
N ASP A 73 -9.95 -11.46 2.46
CA ASP A 73 -9.44 -12.35 1.43
C ASP A 73 -8.14 -11.80 0.82
N ALA A 74 -8.11 -10.52 0.45
CA ALA A 74 -6.92 -9.85 -0.08
C ALA A 74 -5.77 -9.86 0.95
N PHE A 75 -6.05 -9.56 2.22
CA PHE A 75 -5.06 -9.64 3.29
C PHE A 75 -4.49 -11.05 3.45
N ASN A 76 -5.34 -12.07 3.47
CA ASN A 76 -4.93 -13.47 3.58
C ASN A 76 -4.12 -13.94 2.34
N ALA A 77 -4.46 -13.45 1.15
CA ALA A 77 -3.70 -13.72 -0.05
C ALA A 77 -2.27 -13.17 0.06
N ILE A 78 -2.11 -11.93 0.53
CA ILE A 78 -0.78 -11.34 0.78
C ILE A 78 0.00 -12.14 1.81
N GLN A 79 -0.60 -12.55 2.93
CA GLN A 79 0.08 -13.40 3.92
C GLN A 79 0.57 -14.72 3.30
N SER A 80 -0.23 -15.32 2.43
CA SER A 80 0.13 -16.55 1.73
C SER A 80 1.27 -16.33 0.72
N LEU A 81 1.28 -15.21 0.01
CA LEU A 81 2.34 -14.83 -0.92
C LEU A 81 3.67 -14.59 -0.19
N ILE A 82 3.63 -13.94 0.98
CA ILE A 82 4.79 -13.75 1.86
C ILE A 82 5.32 -15.11 2.35
N ASP A 83 4.44 -15.99 2.81
CA ASP A 83 4.82 -17.33 3.29
C ASP A 83 5.49 -18.18 2.19
N ARG A 84 5.06 -18.00 0.95
CA ARG A 84 5.64 -18.63 -0.25
C ARG A 84 6.91 -17.95 -0.75
N ARG A 85 7.32 -16.81 -0.17
CA ARG A 85 8.47 -16.00 -0.57
C ARG A 85 8.39 -15.48 -2.01
N LEU A 86 7.21 -15.12 -2.45
CA LEU A 86 6.97 -14.55 -3.78
C LEU A 86 7.12 -13.03 -3.81
N ILE A 87 7.23 -12.38 -2.64
CA ILE A 87 7.35 -10.93 -2.47
C ILE A 87 8.74 -10.61 -1.91
N TYR A 88 9.43 -9.64 -2.51
CA TYR A 88 10.72 -9.14 -2.03
C TYR A 88 10.57 -8.21 -0.83
N CYS A 89 9.75 -7.19 -0.99
CA CYS A 89 9.42 -6.22 0.04
C CYS A 89 8.00 -5.73 -0.14
N GLY A 90 7.48 -5.04 0.87
CA GLY A 90 6.15 -4.44 0.79
C GLY A 90 5.93 -3.40 1.87
N HIS A 91 5.11 -2.40 1.55
CA HIS A 91 4.77 -1.32 2.44
C HIS A 91 3.28 -1.01 2.33
N ASP A 92 2.61 -0.89 3.46
CA ASP A 92 1.20 -0.50 3.52
C ASP A 92 0.99 0.95 3.07
N ILE A 93 -0.21 1.22 2.55
CA ILE A 93 -0.63 2.59 2.28
C ILE A 93 -1.25 3.15 3.56
N SER A 94 -0.69 4.25 4.03
CA SER A 94 -1.10 4.93 5.26
C SER A 94 -1.16 6.45 5.07
N ALA A 95 -0.90 7.22 6.12
CA ALA A 95 -0.94 8.68 6.07
C ALA A 95 -0.04 9.25 4.96
N GLY A 96 -0.63 10.03 4.08
CA GLY A 96 0.04 10.62 2.91
C GLY A 96 -0.15 9.88 1.61
N GLY A 97 -0.82 8.71 1.62
CA GLY A 97 -1.19 7.96 0.42
C GLY A 97 -0.03 7.23 -0.25
N ILE A 98 -0.30 6.72 -1.45
CA ILE A 98 0.66 5.90 -2.20
C ILE A 98 1.98 6.62 -2.49
N ILE A 99 1.97 7.93 -2.67
CA ILE A 99 3.21 8.68 -2.91
C ILE A 99 4.15 8.62 -1.71
N THR A 100 3.62 8.71 -0.49
CA THR A 100 4.42 8.58 0.73
C THR A 100 4.97 7.16 0.87
N THR A 101 4.15 6.16 0.67
CA THR A 101 4.56 4.74 0.64
C THR A 101 5.74 4.51 -0.31
N LEU A 102 5.62 4.98 -1.57
CA LEU A 102 6.67 4.82 -2.57
C LEU A 102 7.97 5.56 -2.18
N LEU A 103 7.87 6.75 -1.59
CA LEU A 103 9.03 7.48 -1.10
C LEU A 103 9.70 6.74 0.08
N GLU A 104 8.91 6.26 1.03
CA GLU A 104 9.43 5.54 2.20
C GLU A 104 10.12 4.23 1.81
N MET A 105 9.63 3.52 0.80
CA MET A 105 10.30 2.35 0.23
C MET A 105 11.70 2.65 -0.32
N THR A 106 11.98 3.90 -0.68
CA THR A 106 13.31 4.33 -1.19
C THR A 106 14.22 4.93 -0.14
N PHE A 107 13.72 5.39 1.01
CA PHE A 107 14.50 6.19 1.96
C PHE A 107 15.77 5.51 2.49
N ALA A 108 15.73 4.21 2.71
CA ALA A 108 16.90 3.46 3.16
C ALA A 108 17.79 2.94 2.02
N ASN A 109 17.41 3.23 0.77
CA ASN A 109 18.12 2.78 -0.43
C ASN A 109 18.79 3.96 -1.13
N PHE A 110 20.01 4.30 -0.72
CA PHE A 110 20.75 5.48 -1.19
C PHE A 110 21.20 5.39 -2.67
N GLU A 111 21.21 4.22 -3.26
CA GLU A 111 21.66 4.00 -4.63
C GLU A 111 20.50 3.71 -5.59
N GLY A 112 19.30 3.56 -5.05
CA GLY A 112 18.09 3.19 -5.78
C GLY A 112 17.17 4.36 -6.04
N GLY A 113 16.14 4.09 -6.82
CA GLY A 113 15.04 4.99 -7.12
C GLY A 113 14.02 4.26 -7.98
N MET A 114 12.84 4.84 -8.12
CA MET A 114 11.76 4.27 -8.91
C MET A 114 11.43 5.17 -10.10
N HIS A 115 11.13 4.54 -11.22
CA HIS A 115 10.47 5.19 -12.35
C HIS A 115 9.16 4.42 -12.61
N LEU A 116 8.04 5.03 -12.23
CA LEU A 116 6.74 4.37 -12.23
C LEU A 116 5.78 5.08 -13.20
N ASP A 117 4.96 4.29 -13.88
CA ASP A 117 3.84 4.77 -14.66
C ASP A 117 2.54 4.50 -13.89
N LEU A 118 1.92 5.57 -13.40
CA LEU A 118 0.71 5.48 -12.58
C LEU A 118 -0.59 5.68 -13.37
N ARG A 119 -0.53 5.67 -14.71
CA ARG A 119 -1.71 5.92 -15.54
C ARG A 119 -2.84 4.92 -15.30
N GLU A 120 -2.48 3.66 -15.05
CA GLU A 120 -3.46 2.62 -14.76
C GLU A 120 -4.15 2.77 -13.39
N LEU A 121 -3.52 3.46 -12.44
CA LEU A 121 -4.12 3.79 -11.15
C LEU A 121 -4.99 5.04 -11.20
N CYS A 122 -4.79 5.89 -12.21
CA CYS A 122 -5.47 7.17 -12.34
C CYS A 122 -6.79 7.02 -13.14
N HIS A 123 -7.71 6.20 -12.62
CA HIS A 123 -8.95 5.84 -13.34
C HIS A 123 -9.84 7.03 -13.69
N ASN A 124 -9.83 8.09 -12.87
CA ASN A 124 -10.68 9.27 -13.03
C ASN A 124 -9.95 10.50 -13.58
N GLY A 125 -8.69 10.35 -14.00
CA GLY A 125 -7.85 11.47 -14.44
C GLY A 125 -7.42 12.42 -13.32
N ASP A 126 -7.73 12.13 -12.06
CA ASP A 126 -7.37 12.93 -10.89
C ASP A 126 -6.10 12.36 -10.24
N ILE A 127 -4.97 12.85 -10.68
CA ILE A 127 -3.66 12.43 -10.16
C ILE A 127 -3.47 12.79 -8.69
N VAL A 128 -4.13 13.83 -8.19
CA VAL A 128 -4.03 14.22 -6.78
C VAL A 128 -4.72 13.17 -5.91
N LYS A 129 -5.91 12.72 -6.27
CA LYS A 129 -6.57 11.62 -5.57
C LYS A 129 -5.73 10.35 -5.64
N THR A 130 -5.22 10.01 -6.82
CA THR A 130 -4.39 8.81 -7.00
C THR A 130 -3.17 8.79 -6.08
N LEU A 131 -2.49 9.94 -5.93
CA LEU A 131 -1.26 10.02 -5.15
C LEU A 131 -1.49 10.11 -3.63
N PHE A 132 -2.54 10.79 -3.21
CA PHE A 132 -2.76 11.17 -1.81
C PHE A 132 -3.96 10.50 -1.14
N ASP A 133 -4.64 9.60 -1.84
CA ASP A 133 -5.68 8.75 -1.25
C ASP A 133 -5.07 7.79 -0.23
N GLU A 134 -5.72 7.67 0.91
CA GLU A 134 -5.28 6.83 2.03
C GLU A 134 -6.16 5.57 2.17
N ASN A 135 -6.74 5.10 1.08
CA ASN A 135 -7.41 3.80 1.08
C ASN A 135 -6.45 2.68 1.48
N GLN A 136 -6.95 1.76 2.28
CA GLN A 136 -6.17 0.63 2.75
C GLN A 136 -5.69 -0.23 1.58
N GLY A 137 -4.39 -0.47 1.55
CA GLY A 137 -3.74 -1.24 0.51
C GLY A 137 -2.27 -1.49 0.84
N ILE A 138 -1.59 -2.15 -0.06
CA ILE A 138 -0.17 -2.43 0.05
C ILE A 138 0.49 -2.27 -1.32
N VAL A 139 1.72 -1.73 -1.33
CA VAL A 139 2.61 -1.80 -2.48
C VAL A 139 3.63 -2.90 -2.22
N VAL A 140 3.79 -3.81 -3.16
CA VAL A 140 4.75 -4.91 -3.07
C VAL A 140 5.67 -4.94 -4.27
N GLU A 141 6.92 -5.35 -4.05
CA GLU A 141 7.92 -5.58 -5.09
C GLU A 141 8.08 -7.08 -5.30
N VAL A 142 8.03 -7.52 -6.55
CA VAL A 142 8.07 -8.92 -6.96
C VAL A 142 9.18 -9.09 -8.00
N SER A 143 10.04 -10.11 -7.86
CA SER A 143 11.07 -10.42 -8.85
C SER A 143 10.47 -10.85 -10.17
N GLN A 144 11.20 -10.67 -11.25
CA GLN A 144 10.82 -11.20 -12.56
C GLN A 144 10.61 -12.73 -12.53
N GLU A 145 11.40 -13.45 -11.75
CA GLU A 145 11.27 -14.89 -11.59
C GLU A 145 9.95 -15.31 -10.95
N ASN A 146 9.48 -14.53 -9.97
CA ASN A 146 8.26 -14.82 -9.22
C ASN A 146 6.99 -14.24 -9.85
N ASP A 147 7.10 -13.37 -10.86
CA ASP A 147 6.00 -12.58 -11.40
C ASP A 147 4.82 -13.43 -11.88
N GLU A 148 5.09 -14.48 -12.63
CA GLU A 148 4.05 -15.39 -13.14
C GLU A 148 3.33 -16.13 -12.01
N ALA A 149 4.10 -16.65 -11.03
CA ALA A 149 3.55 -17.36 -9.88
C ALA A 149 2.75 -16.42 -8.97
N PHE A 150 3.19 -15.16 -8.81
CA PHE A 150 2.50 -14.13 -8.07
C PHE A 150 1.15 -13.80 -8.70
N ARG A 151 1.11 -13.53 -9.99
CA ARG A 151 -0.14 -13.21 -10.72
C ARG A 151 -1.11 -14.38 -10.70
N SER A 152 -0.64 -15.59 -11.00
CA SER A 152 -1.49 -16.79 -11.00
C SER A 152 -2.10 -17.12 -9.63
N TYR A 153 -1.56 -16.56 -8.56
CA TYR A 153 -2.12 -16.74 -7.22
C TYR A 153 -3.25 -15.75 -6.93
N LEU A 154 -3.24 -14.58 -7.58
CA LEU A 154 -4.23 -13.52 -7.38
C LEU A 154 -5.43 -13.62 -8.35
N ASP A 155 -5.29 -14.34 -9.47
CA ASP A 155 -6.37 -14.63 -10.43
C ASP A 155 -7.36 -15.69 -9.87
#